data_4b3a5f07fe13453de456d88a4dc9ce8e
#
_entry.id   4b3a5f07fe13453de456d88a4dc9ce8e
#
_cell.length_a   1.000
_cell.length_b   1.000
_cell.length_c   1.000
_cell.angle_alpha   90.00
_cell.angle_beta   90.00
_cell.angle_gamma   90.00
#
_symmetry.space_group_name_H-M   'P 1'
#
loop_
_entity.id
_entity.type
_entity.pdbx_description
1 polymer ?
#
loop_
_entity_poly.entity_id
_entity_poly.type
_entity_poly.pdbx_seq_one_letter_code
_entity_poly.pdbx_strand_id
1 'polypeptide(L)'
;MMSSNDMTYQDYLDRINIQEVLLHAGYTLNRRDGMRYPSFIRLGSDGRRVHGDKFIVTQNGNTCFRPPEQKSYNVISLIKSFPSMFKEHVGSSNSDRLVNEVCRNILNIPNEERQGRIIEPHREQKPFDLNNYSISAFRKYDFEGIKKFYPYFVTRGISLDTQKAFSAHFILTTKESQNSAKNHTNLSFPLYVPGNTNVVGLEERGRPRLDGSSGYKGKALGSNSSEGLWIAALGKQELSDATDVYWFESGYDAMSYYQLHVKENPSLDKAVFVSTGGNPTVGQMQRMLVVTPSATHHICFDNDLAGRQFSENLKGEIHRIALSSATVTPERKPYLDSIPLSQDFAKGNIEKLPKPLQEKYVKYEAAWEETMSMRQSHLCYDGDIKEQENLTKKLYREYRESVRDFLGIDSQKVTSYIRETPQRGKDWNEQVLREQEESLKAAEEVEETRSVASGIDLDADGDIEVNESEEKKRVHFNKR
;
A
#
# COMPACT_ATOMS: atom_id res chain seq x y z
N MET A 1 19.51 41.32 28.26
CA MET A 1 18.24 40.61 28.29
C MET A 1 17.58 40.78 26.95
N MET A 2 17.68 39.79 26.07
CA MET A 2 16.96 39.81 24.79
C MET A 2 15.47 39.68 25.09
N SER A 3 14.69 40.55 24.51
CA SER A 3 13.23 40.56 24.61
C SER A 3 12.67 39.24 24.09
N SER A 4 11.73 38.63 24.80
CA SER A 4 11.09 37.35 24.48
C SER A 4 10.23 37.37 23.18
N ASN A 5 10.38 38.39 22.38
CA ASN A 5 9.51 38.65 21.20
C ASN A 5 10.10 38.28 19.85
N ASP A 6 11.38 37.91 19.74
CA ASP A 6 12.08 37.77 18.45
C ASP A 6 12.63 36.35 18.19
N MET A 7 11.87 35.29 18.54
CA MET A 7 12.27 33.91 18.20
C MET A 7 12.08 33.69 16.70
N THR A 8 13.14 33.21 16.04
CA THR A 8 13.13 32.84 14.63
C THR A 8 12.54 31.44 14.46
N TYR A 9 12.20 31.06 13.23
CA TYR A 9 11.78 29.69 12.93
C TYR A 9 12.87 28.66 13.24
N GLN A 10 14.15 29.03 13.08
CA GLN A 10 15.27 28.16 13.42
C GLN A 10 15.31 27.88 14.92
N ASP A 11 15.07 28.89 15.75
CA ASP A 11 15.00 28.72 17.22
C ASP A 11 13.90 27.73 17.62
N TYR A 12 12.75 27.73 16.92
CA TYR A 12 11.69 26.74 17.16
C TYR A 12 12.10 25.34 16.72
N LEU A 13 12.74 25.19 15.55
CA LEU A 13 13.23 23.91 15.03
C LEU A 13 14.28 23.28 15.96
N ASP A 14 15.14 24.10 16.58
CA ASP A 14 16.21 23.64 17.47
C ASP A 14 15.70 23.28 18.87
N ARG A 15 14.55 23.81 19.29
CA ARG A 15 14.04 23.71 20.67
C ARG A 15 12.79 22.87 20.84
N ILE A 16 12.07 22.56 19.77
CA ILE A 16 10.81 21.81 19.79
C ILE A 16 10.96 20.52 19.00
N ASN A 17 10.67 19.38 19.65
CA ASN A 17 10.59 18.10 18.97
C ASN A 17 9.24 17.96 18.25
N ILE A 18 9.22 17.33 17.07
CA ILE A 18 7.99 17.12 16.31
C ILE A 18 6.91 16.35 17.09
N GLN A 19 7.31 15.48 18.02
CA GLN A 19 6.39 14.74 18.87
C GLN A 19 5.62 15.66 19.82
N GLU A 20 6.24 16.74 20.30
CA GLU A 20 5.60 17.72 21.17
C GLU A 20 4.48 18.45 20.42
N VAL A 21 4.70 18.75 19.13
CA VAL A 21 3.69 19.38 18.28
C VAL A 21 2.51 18.44 18.06
N LEU A 22 2.75 17.15 17.81
CA LEU A 22 1.70 16.15 17.64
C LEU A 22 0.91 15.95 18.96
N LEU A 23 1.59 15.90 20.10
CA LEU A 23 0.92 15.81 21.41
C LEU A 23 0.09 17.07 21.70
N HIS A 24 0.61 18.26 21.38
CA HIS A 24 -0.10 19.53 21.54
C HIS A 24 -1.35 19.61 20.64
N ALA A 25 -1.29 19.03 19.45
CA ALA A 25 -2.42 18.89 18.53
C ALA A 25 -3.44 17.81 18.96
N GLY A 26 -3.25 17.16 20.13
CA GLY A 26 -4.18 16.17 20.68
C GLY A 26 -4.00 14.75 20.15
N TYR A 27 -2.89 14.45 19.49
CA TYR A 27 -2.55 13.08 19.11
C TYR A 27 -1.96 12.32 20.28
N THR A 28 -2.12 11.01 20.28
CA THR A 28 -1.58 10.11 21.30
C THR A 28 -0.66 9.07 20.66
N LEU A 29 0.36 8.64 21.42
CA LEU A 29 1.28 7.61 20.96
C LEU A 29 0.54 6.28 20.74
N ASN A 30 0.68 5.71 19.56
CA ASN A 30 0.19 4.38 19.23
C ASN A 30 1.23 3.29 19.55
N ARG A 31 1.16 2.72 20.74
CA ARG A 31 2.09 1.68 21.19
C ARG A 31 1.98 0.36 20.42
N ARG A 32 0.96 0.17 19.56
CA ARG A 32 0.74 -1.06 18.80
C ARG A 32 1.63 -1.15 17.54
N ASP A 33 2.10 -0.01 17.02
CA ASP A 33 2.86 0.04 15.77
C ASP A 33 4.38 -0.17 15.94
N GLY A 34 4.83 -0.48 17.15
CA GLY A 34 6.26 -0.56 17.46
C GLY A 34 6.89 0.83 17.65
N MET A 35 8.13 0.85 18.17
CA MET A 35 8.78 2.07 18.67
C MET A 35 9.95 2.54 17.78
N ARG A 36 10.25 1.82 16.70
CA ARG A 36 11.33 2.23 15.77
C ARG A 36 11.01 3.56 15.08
N TYR A 37 9.75 3.70 14.69
CA TYR A 37 9.18 4.92 14.14
C TYR A 37 7.91 5.22 14.93
N PRO A 38 8.01 5.98 16.03
CA PRO A 38 6.86 6.28 16.86
C PRO A 38 5.71 6.83 16.01
N SER A 39 4.53 6.25 16.14
CA SER A 39 3.36 6.71 15.44
C SER A 39 2.36 7.34 16.39
N PHE A 40 1.74 8.41 15.93
CA PHE A 40 0.77 9.18 16.69
C PHE A 40 -0.58 9.12 15.97
N ILE A 41 -1.65 8.82 16.73
CA ILE A 41 -3.01 8.68 16.22
C ILE A 41 -3.95 9.60 16.99
N ARG A 42 -5.02 10.02 16.32
CA ARG A 42 -6.13 10.72 16.98
C ARG A 42 -7.16 9.71 17.46
N LEU A 43 -7.67 9.94 18.66
CA LEU A 43 -8.81 9.20 19.22
C LEU A 43 -10.07 10.02 19.07
N GLY A 44 -11.16 9.39 18.67
CA GLY A 44 -12.49 9.99 18.64
C GLY A 44 -13.08 10.15 20.07
N SER A 45 -14.23 10.77 20.16
CA SER A 45 -14.96 10.95 21.42
C SER A 45 -15.36 9.62 22.09
N ASP A 46 -15.43 8.54 21.30
CA ASP A 46 -15.69 7.17 21.74
C ASP A 46 -14.41 6.42 22.20
N GLY A 47 -13.26 7.09 22.22
CA GLY A 47 -11.95 6.50 22.55
C GLY A 47 -11.38 5.58 21.47
N ARG A 48 -12.05 5.42 20.35
CA ARG A 48 -11.56 4.61 19.21
C ARG A 48 -10.66 5.45 18.32
N ARG A 49 -9.76 4.76 17.63
CA ARG A 49 -8.86 5.37 16.65
C ARG A 49 -9.66 5.94 15.46
N VAL A 50 -9.38 7.20 15.12
CA VAL A 50 -9.85 7.78 13.86
C VAL A 50 -9.07 7.15 12.71
N HIS A 51 -9.78 6.52 11.78
CA HIS A 51 -9.14 5.83 10.65
C HIS A 51 -8.51 6.85 9.69
N GLY A 52 -7.29 6.56 9.22
CA GLY A 52 -6.57 7.44 8.30
C GLY A 52 -5.89 8.65 8.96
N ASP A 53 -6.14 8.94 10.24
CA ASP A 53 -5.53 10.07 10.96
C ASP A 53 -4.36 9.60 11.82
N LYS A 54 -3.19 9.49 11.18
CA LYS A 54 -1.96 8.95 11.77
C LYS A 54 -0.75 9.69 11.24
N PHE A 55 0.17 10.06 12.13
CA PHE A 55 1.51 10.55 11.79
C PHE A 55 2.58 9.57 12.26
N ILE A 56 3.66 9.43 11.49
CA ILE A 56 4.81 8.59 11.83
C ILE A 56 6.02 9.50 11.93
N VAL A 57 6.71 9.43 13.07
CA VAL A 57 7.93 10.21 13.32
C VAL A 57 9.10 9.53 12.61
N THR A 58 9.91 10.33 11.90
CA THR A 58 11.09 9.81 11.18
C THR A 58 12.22 9.44 12.14
N GLN A 59 13.20 8.70 11.63
CA GLN A 59 14.30 8.17 12.44
C GLN A 59 15.15 9.28 13.09
N ASN A 60 15.22 10.47 12.50
CA ASN A 60 15.93 11.61 13.08
C ASN A 60 15.16 12.33 14.19
N GLY A 61 13.87 11.99 14.40
CA GLY A 61 13.03 12.58 15.42
C GLY A 61 12.55 14.01 15.16
N ASN A 62 13.03 14.66 14.10
CA ASN A 62 12.77 16.08 13.82
C ASN A 62 11.64 16.31 12.83
N THR A 63 11.22 15.27 12.13
CA THR A 63 10.16 15.33 11.12
C THR A 63 9.18 14.19 11.30
N CYS A 64 7.98 14.35 10.73
CA CYS A 64 6.99 13.29 10.64
C CYS A 64 6.38 13.27 9.24
N PHE A 65 5.69 12.19 8.90
CA PHE A 65 4.89 12.10 7.68
C PHE A 65 3.53 11.47 7.98
N ARG A 66 2.56 11.73 7.12
CA ARG A 66 1.19 11.21 7.21
C ARG A 66 0.95 10.19 6.10
N PRO A 67 0.87 8.87 6.41
CA PRO A 67 0.52 7.90 5.37
C PRO A 67 -0.87 8.15 4.77
N PRO A 68 -1.07 7.95 3.46
CA PRO A 68 -0.12 7.42 2.48
C PRO A 68 0.80 8.46 1.86
N GLU A 69 0.76 9.72 2.30
CA GLU A 69 1.62 10.78 1.80
C GLU A 69 3.10 10.47 2.05
N GLN A 70 3.97 10.79 1.10
CA GLN A 70 5.42 10.65 1.27
C GLN A 70 6.08 11.96 1.72
N LYS A 71 5.31 13.03 1.85
CA LYS A 71 5.78 14.33 2.28
C LYS A 71 6.15 14.32 3.75
N SER A 72 7.37 14.77 4.05
CA SER A 72 7.84 14.97 5.42
C SER A 72 7.56 16.38 5.90
N TYR A 73 7.13 16.48 7.15
CA TYR A 73 6.80 17.74 7.83
C TYR A 73 7.74 17.94 9.02
N ASN A 74 8.38 19.11 9.09
CA ASN A 74 9.02 19.60 10.31
C ASN A 74 8.01 20.38 11.15
N VAL A 75 8.42 20.87 12.31
CA VAL A 75 7.56 21.63 13.25
C VAL A 75 6.78 22.73 12.53
N ILE A 76 7.46 23.55 11.73
CA ILE A 76 6.86 24.71 11.07
C ILE A 76 5.91 24.28 9.94
N SER A 77 6.38 23.38 9.07
CA SER A 77 5.58 22.92 7.93
C SER A 77 4.37 22.09 8.36
N LEU A 78 4.45 21.35 9.47
CA LEU A 78 3.31 20.62 10.04
C LEU A 78 2.19 21.59 10.45
N ILE A 79 2.55 22.63 11.23
CA ILE A 79 1.57 23.61 11.71
C ILE A 79 0.93 24.36 10.54
N LYS A 80 1.73 24.75 9.55
CA LYS A 80 1.23 25.48 8.36
C LYS A 80 0.35 24.61 7.46
N SER A 81 0.68 23.32 7.31
CA SER A 81 -0.07 22.40 6.45
C SER A 81 -1.39 21.90 7.07
N PHE A 82 -1.47 21.86 8.39
CA PHE A 82 -2.62 21.33 9.11
C PHE A 82 -3.12 22.29 10.20
N PRO A 83 -3.48 23.54 9.87
CA PRO A 83 -3.86 24.55 10.87
C PRO A 83 -5.05 24.14 11.72
N SER A 84 -6.02 23.44 11.16
CA SER A 84 -7.22 22.96 11.88
C SER A 84 -6.95 21.93 12.97
N MET A 85 -5.74 21.36 13.04
CA MET A 85 -5.36 20.46 14.12
C MET A 85 -5.14 21.18 15.46
N PHE A 86 -4.89 22.48 15.42
CA PHE A 86 -4.48 23.28 16.57
C PHE A 86 -5.64 24.12 17.09
N LYS A 87 -5.83 24.12 18.42
CA LYS A 87 -6.87 24.93 19.10
C LYS A 87 -6.65 26.44 18.95
N GLU A 88 -5.41 26.87 18.67
CA GLU A 88 -5.00 28.25 18.41
C GLU A 88 -5.47 28.77 17.05
N HIS A 89 -5.90 27.87 16.15
CA HIS A 89 -6.40 28.27 14.85
C HIS A 89 -7.80 28.88 14.96
N VAL A 90 -7.91 30.17 14.71
CA VAL A 90 -9.18 30.90 14.70
C VAL A 90 -9.40 31.52 13.32
N GLY A 91 -10.30 30.92 12.52
CA GLY A 91 -10.71 31.44 11.22
C GLY A 91 -9.56 31.62 10.23
N SER A 92 -9.49 32.78 9.56
CA SER A 92 -8.46 33.12 8.56
C SER A 92 -7.16 33.64 9.18
N SER A 93 -6.71 33.09 10.31
CA SER A 93 -5.47 33.54 10.96
C SER A 93 -4.26 33.36 10.05
N ASN A 94 -3.34 34.36 10.06
CA ASN A 94 -2.06 34.27 9.37
C ASN A 94 -1.28 33.04 9.86
N SER A 95 -0.80 32.21 8.93
CA SER A 95 -0.07 30.97 9.23
C SER A 95 1.16 31.18 10.11
N ASP A 96 1.86 32.32 9.97
CA ASP A 96 3.03 32.65 10.76
C ASP A 96 2.65 33.00 12.22
N ARG A 97 1.52 33.67 12.41
CA ARG A 97 0.96 33.93 13.74
C ARG A 97 0.61 32.60 14.43
N LEU A 98 -0.07 31.68 13.73
CA LEU A 98 -0.39 30.38 14.28
C LEU A 98 0.85 29.61 14.71
N VAL A 99 1.90 29.57 13.86
CA VAL A 99 3.18 28.93 14.21
C VAL A 99 3.75 29.52 15.50
N ASN A 100 3.79 30.87 15.62
CA ASN A 100 4.32 31.52 16.80
C ASN A 100 3.50 31.21 18.06
N GLU A 101 2.17 31.20 17.97
CA GLU A 101 1.29 30.91 19.12
C GLU A 101 1.45 29.44 19.57
N VAL A 102 1.40 28.49 18.66
CA VAL A 102 1.59 27.07 18.98
C VAL A 102 2.96 26.80 19.58
N CYS A 103 4.03 27.28 18.95
CA CYS A 103 5.38 27.06 19.43
C CYS A 103 5.64 27.70 20.79
N ARG A 104 5.14 28.92 21.02
CA ARG A 104 5.24 29.56 22.35
C ARG A 104 4.48 28.78 23.43
N ASN A 105 3.27 28.29 23.12
CA ASN A 105 2.50 27.50 24.07
C ASN A 105 3.24 26.20 24.45
N ILE A 106 3.90 25.54 23.50
CA ILE A 106 4.73 24.37 23.77
C ILE A 106 5.93 24.75 24.64
N LEU A 107 6.64 25.83 24.32
CA LEU A 107 7.83 26.27 25.05
C LEU A 107 7.53 26.79 26.45
N ASN A 108 6.30 27.20 26.73
CA ASN A 108 5.86 27.59 28.08
C ASN A 108 5.73 26.39 29.04
N ILE A 109 5.73 25.15 28.54
CA ILE A 109 5.76 23.95 29.39
C ILE A 109 7.22 23.74 29.85
N PRO A 110 7.47 23.44 31.13
CA PRO A 110 8.81 23.17 31.67
C PRO A 110 9.56 22.13 30.85
N ASN A 111 10.85 22.35 30.55
CA ASN A 111 11.64 21.48 29.70
C ASN A 111 11.69 20.01 30.20
N GLU A 112 11.77 19.82 31.51
CA GLU A 112 11.79 18.48 32.12
C GLU A 112 10.50 17.72 31.82
N GLU A 113 9.35 18.37 31.91
CA GLU A 113 8.07 17.77 31.58
C GLU A 113 7.94 17.46 30.08
N ARG A 114 8.45 18.34 29.23
CA ARG A 114 8.46 18.17 27.77
C ARG A 114 9.32 16.98 27.36
N GLN A 115 10.54 16.90 27.88
CA GLN A 115 11.49 15.82 27.58
C GLN A 115 10.96 14.46 28.08
N GLY A 116 10.29 14.41 29.22
CA GLY A 116 9.66 13.19 29.73
C GLY A 116 8.54 12.63 28.84
N ARG A 117 8.01 13.44 27.93
CA ARG A 117 6.96 13.02 26.96
C ARG A 117 7.51 12.53 25.64
N ILE A 118 8.79 12.81 25.34
CA ILE A 118 9.43 12.41 24.08
C ILE A 118 9.84 10.95 24.18
N ILE A 119 9.45 10.19 23.17
CA ILE A 119 9.85 8.80 23.01
C ILE A 119 11.06 8.78 22.08
N GLU A 120 12.19 8.32 22.60
CA GLU A 120 13.34 8.05 21.76
C GLU A 120 13.06 6.83 20.86
N PRO A 121 13.21 6.95 19.53
CA PRO A 121 13.08 5.80 18.64
C PRO A 121 14.10 4.73 19.04
N HIS A 122 13.66 3.51 19.21
CA HIS A 122 14.58 2.38 19.43
C HIS A 122 15.48 2.21 18.20
N ARG A 123 16.72 2.70 18.29
CA ARG A 123 17.72 2.72 17.21
C ARG A 123 18.30 1.35 16.90
N GLU A 124 18.34 0.46 17.88
CA GLU A 124 18.94 -0.88 17.73
C GLU A 124 17.83 -1.93 17.59
N GLN A 125 17.40 -2.16 16.36
CA GLN A 125 16.76 -3.43 16.05
C GLN A 125 17.84 -4.41 15.57
N LYS A 126 17.88 -5.59 16.20
CA LYS A 126 18.65 -6.71 15.64
C LYS A 126 18.18 -6.93 14.20
N PRO A 127 19.08 -7.08 13.23
CA PRO A 127 18.70 -7.40 11.86
C PRO A 127 17.84 -8.66 11.85
N PHE A 128 17.01 -8.78 10.83
CA PHE A 128 16.18 -9.96 10.65
C PHE A 128 17.07 -11.21 10.53
N ASP A 129 16.70 -12.25 11.25
CA ASP A 129 17.37 -13.54 11.17
C ASP A 129 16.31 -14.65 11.03
N LEU A 130 16.32 -15.31 9.88
CA LEU A 130 15.40 -16.39 9.55
C LEU A 130 15.59 -17.63 10.44
N ASN A 131 16.80 -17.82 11.01
CA ASN A 131 17.09 -18.94 11.90
C ASN A 131 16.30 -18.90 13.23
N ASN A 132 15.72 -17.75 13.57
CA ASN A 132 14.83 -17.62 14.73
C ASN A 132 13.42 -18.20 14.50
N TYR A 133 13.18 -18.83 13.37
CA TYR A 133 11.88 -19.37 12.97
C TYR A 133 11.98 -20.85 12.57
N SER A 134 11.03 -21.65 13.03
CA SER A 134 10.76 -22.98 12.46
C SER A 134 9.95 -22.80 11.17
N ILE A 135 10.41 -23.42 10.07
CA ILE A 135 9.84 -23.21 8.73
C ILE A 135 9.14 -24.49 8.27
N SER A 136 7.92 -24.36 7.73
CA SER A 136 7.24 -25.41 6.98
C SER A 136 7.00 -24.92 5.54
N ALA A 137 7.60 -25.61 4.57
CA ALA A 137 7.44 -25.31 3.16
C ALA A 137 6.17 -25.97 2.61
N PHE A 138 5.53 -25.31 1.63
CA PHE A 138 4.44 -25.89 0.87
C PHE A 138 5.00 -26.89 -0.16
N ARG A 139 4.61 -28.16 -0.05
CA ARG A 139 5.03 -29.21 -0.99
C ARG A 139 3.83 -29.67 -1.79
N LYS A 140 3.86 -29.54 -3.11
CA LYS A 140 2.74 -29.76 -4.04
C LYS A 140 2.04 -31.13 -3.90
N TYR A 141 2.77 -32.15 -3.45
CA TYR A 141 2.28 -33.53 -3.33
C TYR A 141 2.17 -34.04 -1.89
N ASP A 142 2.42 -33.17 -0.92
CA ASP A 142 2.26 -33.48 0.51
C ASP A 142 0.86 -33.04 0.98
N PHE A 143 -0.12 -33.89 0.83
CA PHE A 143 -1.52 -33.58 1.17
C PHE A 143 -1.71 -33.21 2.65
N GLU A 144 -0.99 -33.86 3.57
CA GLU A 144 -1.10 -33.55 4.99
C GLU A 144 -0.39 -32.20 5.33
N GLY A 145 0.73 -31.94 4.67
CA GLY A 145 1.41 -30.64 4.79
C GLY A 145 0.55 -29.50 4.25
N ILE A 146 -0.12 -29.70 3.11
CA ILE A 146 -1.01 -28.71 2.47
C ILE A 146 -2.16 -28.29 3.40
N LYS A 147 -2.73 -29.21 4.17
CA LYS A 147 -3.82 -28.92 5.12
C LYS A 147 -3.45 -27.84 6.14
N LYS A 148 -2.15 -27.70 6.49
CA LYS A 148 -1.68 -26.68 7.44
C LYS A 148 -1.83 -25.26 6.87
N PHE A 149 -1.80 -25.11 5.54
CA PHE A 149 -1.95 -23.83 4.84
C PHE A 149 -3.41 -23.45 4.60
N TYR A 150 -4.32 -24.43 4.56
CA TYR A 150 -5.73 -24.23 4.26
C TYR A 150 -6.39 -23.08 5.04
N PRO A 151 -6.21 -22.93 6.36
CA PRO A 151 -6.85 -21.84 7.12
C PRO A 151 -6.48 -20.42 6.67
N TYR A 152 -5.35 -20.26 6.00
CA TYR A 152 -4.84 -18.96 5.56
C TYR A 152 -5.38 -18.58 4.18
N PHE A 153 -5.75 -19.56 3.36
CA PHE A 153 -6.15 -19.34 1.98
C PHE A 153 -7.65 -19.44 1.75
N VAL A 154 -8.35 -20.29 2.51
CA VAL A 154 -9.78 -20.54 2.30
C VAL A 154 -10.62 -19.27 2.44
N THR A 155 -10.37 -18.48 3.48
CA THR A 155 -11.10 -17.22 3.72
C THR A 155 -10.73 -16.11 2.71
N ARG A 156 -9.71 -16.35 1.90
CA ARG A 156 -9.25 -15.47 0.82
C ARG A 156 -9.68 -15.96 -0.56
N GLY A 157 -10.39 -17.08 -0.63
CA GLY A 157 -10.84 -17.67 -1.89
C GLY A 157 -9.69 -18.13 -2.80
N ILE A 158 -8.46 -18.30 -2.27
CA ILE A 158 -7.29 -18.70 -3.07
C ILE A 158 -7.33 -20.20 -3.30
N SER A 159 -7.50 -20.60 -4.55
CA SER A 159 -7.60 -22.00 -4.98
C SER A 159 -6.32 -22.80 -4.74
N LEU A 160 -6.44 -24.12 -4.65
CA LEU A 160 -5.29 -25.00 -4.48
C LEU A 160 -4.32 -24.91 -5.68
N ASP A 161 -4.83 -24.73 -6.88
CA ASP A 161 -3.98 -24.64 -8.08
C ASP A 161 -3.16 -23.35 -8.08
N THR A 162 -3.76 -22.22 -7.64
CA THR A 162 -3.02 -20.98 -7.39
C THR A 162 -1.95 -21.17 -6.31
N GLN A 163 -2.28 -21.84 -5.19
CA GLN A 163 -1.29 -22.15 -4.15
C GLN A 163 -0.13 -22.99 -4.70
N LYS A 164 -0.42 -23.98 -5.56
CA LYS A 164 0.61 -24.79 -6.23
C LYS A 164 1.50 -23.97 -7.16
N ALA A 165 0.93 -23.03 -7.91
CA ALA A 165 1.69 -22.12 -8.77
C ALA A 165 2.72 -21.33 -7.97
N PHE A 166 2.30 -20.76 -6.84
CA PHE A 166 3.14 -19.95 -5.95
C PHE A 166 3.88 -20.72 -4.85
N SER A 167 3.90 -22.05 -4.90
CA SER A 167 4.36 -22.92 -3.79
C SER A 167 5.78 -22.68 -3.29
N ALA A 168 6.66 -22.12 -4.11
CA ALA A 168 8.03 -21.76 -3.73
C ALA A 168 8.14 -20.36 -3.08
N HIS A 169 7.07 -19.59 -3.06
CA HIS A 169 7.11 -18.17 -2.74
C HIS A 169 6.39 -17.80 -1.44
N PHE A 170 5.86 -18.77 -0.70
CA PHE A 170 5.31 -18.59 0.64
C PHE A 170 5.65 -19.80 1.52
N ILE A 171 5.67 -19.60 2.83
CA ILE A 171 5.99 -20.61 3.84
C ILE A 171 5.12 -20.40 5.08
N LEU A 172 4.99 -21.41 5.94
CA LEU A 172 4.58 -21.18 7.32
C LEU A 172 5.82 -20.97 8.18
N THR A 173 5.79 -19.94 9.01
CA THR A 173 6.84 -19.67 10.00
C THR A 173 6.26 -19.70 11.40
N THR A 174 6.96 -20.38 12.30
CA THR A 174 6.61 -20.42 13.72
C THR A 174 7.75 -19.80 14.50
N LYS A 175 7.45 -18.72 15.23
CA LYS A 175 8.39 -18.10 16.16
C LYS A 175 8.18 -18.69 17.54
N GLU A 176 9.23 -19.25 18.12
CA GLU A 176 9.20 -19.71 19.51
C GLU A 176 9.15 -18.49 20.44
N SER A 177 8.16 -18.47 21.31
CA SER A 177 8.03 -17.41 22.31
C SER A 177 8.76 -17.84 23.58
N GLN A 178 9.77 -17.06 23.96
CA GLN A 178 10.48 -17.27 25.24
C GLN A 178 9.59 -16.99 26.47
N ASN A 179 8.50 -16.23 26.31
CA ASN A 179 7.67 -15.72 27.41
C ASN A 179 6.21 -16.17 27.36
N SER A 180 5.77 -16.96 26.39
CA SER A 180 4.40 -17.47 26.33
C SER A 180 4.37 -18.96 26.02
N ALA A 181 3.39 -19.65 26.63
CA ALA A 181 3.16 -21.08 26.42
C ALA A 181 2.61 -21.42 25.00
N LYS A 182 2.45 -20.43 24.13
CA LYS A 182 1.87 -20.60 22.80
C LYS A 182 2.81 -20.07 21.72
N ASN A 183 3.24 -20.97 20.86
CA ASN A 183 3.91 -20.63 19.61
C ASN A 183 2.89 -20.08 18.61
N HIS A 184 3.25 -19.04 17.88
CA HIS A 184 2.42 -18.43 16.84
C HIS A 184 2.94 -18.82 15.47
N THR A 185 2.10 -19.51 14.70
CA THR A 185 2.40 -19.85 13.30
C THR A 185 1.68 -18.87 12.39
N ASN A 186 2.44 -18.26 11.46
CA ASN A 186 1.92 -17.33 10.45
C ASN A 186 2.19 -17.88 9.05
N LEU A 187 1.31 -17.57 8.10
CA LEU A 187 1.68 -17.61 6.69
C LEU A 187 2.62 -16.43 6.43
N SER A 188 3.76 -16.72 5.81
CA SER A 188 4.81 -15.75 5.59
C SER A 188 5.22 -15.69 4.12
N PHE A 189 5.36 -14.49 3.64
CA PHE A 189 5.86 -14.13 2.31
C PHE A 189 7.30 -13.62 2.49
N PRO A 190 8.33 -14.41 2.11
CA PRO A 190 9.72 -14.02 2.28
C PRO A 190 10.07 -12.77 1.46
N LEU A 191 10.76 -11.81 2.07
CA LEU A 191 11.19 -10.58 1.44
C LEU A 191 12.64 -10.69 0.98
N TYR A 192 12.89 -10.26 -0.24
CA TYR A 192 14.22 -10.23 -0.87
C TYR A 192 14.54 -8.80 -1.33
N VAL A 193 15.79 -8.42 -1.24
CA VAL A 193 16.27 -7.25 -1.99
C VAL A 193 16.42 -7.69 -3.45
N PRO A 194 15.80 -7.00 -4.42
CA PRO A 194 15.87 -7.38 -5.83
C PRO A 194 17.31 -7.61 -6.29
N GLY A 195 17.55 -8.73 -6.97
CA GLY A 195 18.91 -9.18 -7.35
C GLY A 195 19.68 -9.91 -6.26
N ASN A 196 19.11 -10.13 -5.07
CA ASN A 196 19.74 -10.88 -3.98
C ASN A 196 18.86 -12.08 -3.59
N THR A 197 19.48 -13.20 -3.26
CA THR A 197 18.82 -14.45 -2.87
C THR A 197 18.58 -14.58 -1.36
N ASN A 198 19.17 -13.72 -0.54
CA ASN A 198 19.01 -13.77 0.90
C ASN A 198 17.66 -13.23 1.34
N VAL A 199 16.97 -13.96 2.23
CA VAL A 199 15.75 -13.49 2.87
C VAL A 199 16.09 -12.39 3.87
N VAL A 200 15.59 -11.18 3.64
CA VAL A 200 15.86 -10.00 4.46
C VAL A 200 14.68 -9.62 5.35
N GLY A 201 13.61 -10.41 5.35
CA GLY A 201 12.44 -10.19 6.15
C GLY A 201 11.30 -11.13 5.77
N LEU A 202 10.19 -11.02 6.50
CA LEU A 202 8.94 -11.74 6.23
C LEU A 202 7.77 -10.76 6.31
N GLU A 203 6.88 -10.82 5.35
CA GLU A 203 5.53 -10.29 5.49
C GLU A 203 4.66 -11.41 6.08
N GLU A 204 4.05 -11.18 7.23
CA GLU A 204 3.36 -12.21 8.00
C GLU A 204 1.84 -11.99 8.02
N ARG A 205 1.11 -13.08 7.91
CA ARG A 205 -0.35 -13.16 8.03
C ARG A 205 -0.71 -14.22 9.06
N GLY A 206 -1.33 -13.80 10.13
CA GLY A 206 -1.87 -14.69 11.16
C GLY A 206 -3.08 -15.46 10.66
N ARG A 207 -3.35 -16.58 11.30
CA ARG A 207 -4.56 -17.36 11.04
C ARG A 207 -5.80 -16.50 11.29
N PRO A 208 -6.80 -16.50 10.39
CA PRO A 208 -8.08 -15.84 10.65
C PRO A 208 -8.71 -16.33 11.95
N ARG A 209 -9.39 -15.46 12.67
CA ARG A 209 -10.08 -15.79 13.91
C ARG A 209 -11.40 -16.48 13.62
N LEU A 210 -11.93 -17.21 14.61
CA LEU A 210 -13.20 -17.92 14.49
C LEU A 210 -14.41 -16.99 14.27
N ASP A 211 -14.30 -15.73 14.68
CA ASP A 211 -15.31 -14.69 14.46
C ASP A 211 -15.24 -14.05 13.06
N GLY A 212 -14.41 -14.61 12.16
CA GLY A 212 -14.21 -14.08 10.80
C GLY A 212 -13.34 -12.83 10.73
N SER A 213 -12.89 -12.28 11.87
CA SER A 213 -12.00 -11.13 11.87
C SER A 213 -10.59 -11.51 11.38
N SER A 214 -9.90 -10.54 10.75
CA SER A 214 -8.53 -10.76 10.26
C SER A 214 -7.60 -11.09 11.43
N GLY A 215 -6.73 -12.08 11.23
CA GLY A 215 -5.62 -12.36 12.11
C GLY A 215 -4.54 -11.26 12.06
N TYR A 216 -3.40 -11.56 12.64
CA TYR A 216 -2.24 -10.67 12.59
C TYR A 216 -1.84 -10.34 11.14
N LYS A 217 -1.53 -9.07 10.89
CA LYS A 217 -0.95 -8.57 9.64
C LYS A 217 0.24 -7.67 10.00
N GLY A 218 1.43 -8.04 9.52
CA GLY A 218 2.63 -7.24 9.80
C GLY A 218 3.86 -7.75 9.07
N LYS A 219 4.98 -7.18 9.43
CA LYS A 219 6.31 -7.66 9.02
C LYS A 219 7.05 -8.19 10.24
N ALA A 220 7.84 -9.24 10.05
CA ALA A 220 8.68 -9.80 11.10
C ALA A 220 9.67 -8.74 11.63
N LEU A 221 9.97 -8.84 12.91
CA LEU A 221 10.88 -7.89 13.57
C LEU A 221 12.27 -7.92 12.90
N GLY A 222 12.81 -6.75 12.62
CA GLY A 222 14.11 -6.61 11.96
C GLY A 222 14.09 -6.67 10.44
N SER A 223 12.93 -6.98 9.82
CA SER A 223 12.80 -7.01 8.36
C SER A 223 13.27 -5.72 7.69
N ASN A 224 14.04 -5.85 6.61
CA ASN A 224 14.40 -4.71 5.75
C ASN A 224 13.18 -4.28 4.94
N SER A 225 12.37 -3.40 5.52
CA SER A 225 11.15 -2.90 4.86
C SER A 225 11.43 -1.80 3.84
N SER A 226 12.64 -1.25 3.80
CA SER A 226 12.99 -0.15 2.90
C SER A 226 13.39 -0.61 1.49
N GLU A 227 13.87 -1.86 1.37
CA GLU A 227 14.34 -2.40 0.10
C GLU A 227 13.78 -3.80 -0.20
N GLY A 228 13.31 -4.51 0.84
CA GLY A 228 12.79 -5.88 0.72
C GLY A 228 11.40 -5.89 0.09
N LEU A 229 11.25 -6.72 -0.95
CA LEU A 229 10.01 -7.05 -1.65
C LEU A 229 9.74 -8.54 -1.53
N TRP A 230 8.49 -8.93 -1.44
CA TRP A 230 8.13 -10.29 -1.83
C TRP A 230 8.19 -10.39 -3.36
N ILE A 231 8.91 -11.38 -3.86
CA ILE A 231 9.14 -11.59 -5.29
C ILE A 231 8.80 -13.03 -5.63
N ALA A 232 7.89 -13.23 -6.58
CA ALA A 232 7.50 -14.52 -7.09
C ALA A 232 7.73 -14.58 -8.62
N ALA A 233 8.86 -15.12 -9.02
CA ALA A 233 9.19 -15.41 -10.42
C ALA A 233 8.68 -16.83 -10.76
N LEU A 234 7.48 -16.95 -11.32
CA LEU A 234 6.83 -18.24 -11.52
C LEU A 234 7.54 -19.11 -12.57
N GLY A 235 8.08 -18.49 -13.61
CA GLY A 235 8.86 -19.17 -14.65
C GLY A 235 10.27 -19.58 -14.25
N LYS A 236 10.70 -19.28 -13.01
CA LYS A 236 12.06 -19.51 -12.50
C LYS A 236 13.17 -18.85 -13.33
N GLN A 237 12.82 -17.84 -14.15
CA GLN A 237 13.79 -17.04 -14.89
C GLN A 237 14.55 -16.09 -13.96
N GLU A 238 15.70 -15.62 -14.41
CA GLU A 238 16.37 -14.49 -13.80
C GLU A 238 15.54 -13.22 -13.94
N LEU A 239 15.62 -12.32 -12.99
CA LEU A 239 14.83 -11.08 -13.03
C LEU A 239 15.17 -10.21 -14.24
N SER A 240 16.42 -10.26 -14.73
CA SER A 240 16.86 -9.56 -15.94
C SER A 240 16.14 -10.01 -17.22
N ASP A 241 15.64 -11.24 -17.22
CA ASP A 241 14.96 -11.85 -18.37
C ASP A 241 13.44 -11.72 -18.27
N ALA A 242 12.94 -11.08 -17.22
CA ALA A 242 11.52 -10.85 -17.03
C ALA A 242 10.94 -9.97 -18.15
N THR A 243 9.88 -10.44 -18.79
CA THR A 243 9.11 -9.67 -19.78
C THR A 243 8.02 -8.84 -19.12
N ASP A 244 7.46 -9.36 -18.02
CA ASP A 244 6.31 -8.76 -17.33
C ASP A 244 6.50 -8.83 -15.82
N VAL A 245 6.32 -7.69 -15.14
CA VAL A 245 6.40 -7.55 -13.69
C VAL A 245 5.11 -6.92 -13.17
N TYR A 246 4.39 -7.64 -12.31
CA TYR A 246 3.11 -7.23 -11.73
C TYR A 246 3.29 -6.75 -10.29
N TRP A 247 2.85 -5.53 -9.97
CA TRP A 247 3.04 -4.87 -8.68
C TRP A 247 1.76 -4.81 -7.86
N PHE A 248 1.83 -5.25 -6.60
CA PHE A 248 0.71 -5.33 -5.67
C PHE A 248 1.06 -4.80 -4.29
N GLU A 249 0.03 -4.52 -3.47
CA GLU A 249 0.21 -4.17 -2.07
C GLU A 249 0.45 -5.39 -1.18
N SER A 250 -0.08 -6.55 -1.55
CA SER A 250 0.09 -7.78 -0.78
C SER A 250 0.27 -9.02 -1.66
N GLY A 251 0.87 -10.06 -1.08
CA GLY A 251 1.00 -11.35 -1.77
C GLY A 251 -0.35 -12.01 -2.06
N TYR A 252 -1.39 -11.74 -1.26
CA TYR A 252 -2.73 -12.23 -1.55
C TYR A 252 -3.33 -11.61 -2.81
N ASP A 253 -3.14 -10.29 -3.02
CA ASP A 253 -3.64 -9.62 -4.22
C ASP A 253 -2.94 -10.13 -5.47
N ALA A 254 -1.63 -10.39 -5.39
CA ALA A 254 -0.88 -11.01 -6.47
C ALA A 254 -1.42 -12.41 -6.84
N MET A 255 -1.66 -13.26 -5.84
CA MET A 255 -2.22 -14.59 -6.05
C MET A 255 -3.65 -14.52 -6.59
N SER A 256 -4.44 -13.56 -6.13
CA SER A 256 -5.81 -13.33 -6.59
C SER A 256 -5.85 -12.88 -8.05
N TYR A 257 -4.99 -11.93 -8.42
CA TYR A 257 -4.84 -11.49 -9.81
C TYR A 257 -4.50 -12.65 -10.74
N TYR A 258 -3.50 -13.45 -10.37
CA TYR A 258 -3.14 -14.65 -11.12
C TYR A 258 -4.34 -15.60 -11.28
N GLN A 259 -5.06 -15.88 -10.20
CA GLN A 259 -6.24 -16.78 -10.20
C GLN A 259 -7.33 -16.29 -11.17
N LEU A 260 -7.59 -15.01 -11.20
CA LEU A 260 -8.59 -14.39 -12.07
C LEU A 260 -8.22 -14.47 -13.54
N HIS A 261 -6.93 -14.32 -13.86
CA HIS A 261 -6.51 -14.05 -15.24
C HIS A 261 -5.72 -15.18 -15.90
N VAL A 262 -5.19 -16.18 -15.16
CA VAL A 262 -4.29 -17.19 -15.75
C VAL A 262 -4.93 -18.05 -16.83
N LYS A 263 -6.25 -18.26 -16.79
CA LYS A 263 -6.97 -19.04 -17.81
C LYS A 263 -7.00 -18.32 -19.15
N GLU A 264 -7.15 -16.99 -19.12
CA GLU A 264 -7.21 -16.14 -20.32
C GLU A 264 -5.82 -15.70 -20.75
N ASN A 265 -4.89 -15.57 -19.79
CA ASN A 265 -3.51 -15.19 -20.04
C ASN A 265 -2.52 -16.20 -19.43
N PRO A 266 -2.22 -17.32 -20.12
CA PRO A 266 -1.27 -18.32 -19.64
C PRO A 266 0.18 -17.83 -19.51
N SER A 267 0.52 -16.66 -20.08
CA SER A 267 1.86 -16.07 -19.91
C SER A 267 2.16 -15.69 -18.47
N LEU A 268 1.13 -15.55 -17.62
CA LEU A 268 1.28 -15.32 -16.19
C LEU A 268 2.07 -16.42 -15.46
N ASP A 269 2.10 -17.64 -15.99
CA ASP A 269 2.95 -18.75 -15.48
C ASP A 269 4.45 -18.46 -15.60
N LYS A 270 4.83 -17.45 -16.36
CA LYS A 270 6.22 -17.01 -16.56
C LYS A 270 6.47 -15.58 -16.05
N ALA A 271 5.45 -14.93 -15.54
CA ALA A 271 5.55 -13.56 -15.06
C ALA A 271 6.23 -13.47 -13.68
N VAL A 272 6.67 -12.28 -13.36
CA VAL A 272 7.18 -11.92 -12.02
C VAL A 272 6.11 -11.12 -11.28
N PHE A 273 5.74 -11.58 -10.10
CA PHE A 273 4.82 -10.92 -9.20
C PHE A 273 5.58 -10.33 -8.02
N VAL A 274 5.30 -9.09 -7.66
CA VAL A 274 5.94 -8.43 -6.53
C VAL A 274 4.90 -7.81 -5.60
N SER A 275 5.16 -7.91 -4.30
CA SER A 275 4.39 -7.21 -3.27
C SER A 275 5.29 -6.30 -2.45
N THR A 276 4.85 -5.06 -2.26
CA THR A 276 5.54 -4.05 -1.45
C THR A 276 5.27 -4.22 0.05
N GLY A 277 4.25 -5.02 0.39
CA GLY A 277 3.82 -5.22 1.79
C GLY A 277 3.21 -3.95 2.39
N GLY A 278 2.49 -3.16 1.59
CA GLY A 278 1.89 -1.88 1.88
C GLY A 278 2.55 -0.75 1.08
N ASN A 279 2.73 0.44 1.68
CA ASN A 279 3.29 1.60 0.99
C ASN A 279 4.66 1.31 0.37
N PRO A 280 4.83 1.40 -0.98
CA PRO A 280 6.08 1.17 -1.66
C PRO A 280 7.11 2.23 -1.28
N THR A 281 8.35 1.82 -1.08
CA THR A 281 9.47 2.73 -0.86
C THR A 281 10.22 2.99 -2.16
N VAL A 282 10.91 4.12 -2.22
CA VAL A 282 11.80 4.46 -3.35
C VAL A 282 12.85 3.36 -3.55
N GLY A 283 13.43 2.84 -2.45
CA GLY A 283 14.44 1.77 -2.51
C GLY A 283 13.90 0.48 -3.13
N GLN A 284 12.68 0.05 -2.76
CA GLN A 284 12.02 -1.10 -3.35
C GLN A 284 11.80 -0.93 -4.85
N MET A 285 11.24 0.22 -5.25
CA MET A 285 10.91 0.51 -6.65
C MET A 285 12.18 0.58 -7.51
N GLN A 286 13.16 1.39 -7.14
CA GLN A 286 14.38 1.58 -7.91
C GLN A 286 15.16 0.29 -8.09
N ARG A 287 15.32 -0.52 -7.02
CA ARG A 287 16.06 -1.78 -7.12
C ARG A 287 15.37 -2.76 -8.05
N MET A 288 14.05 -2.89 -7.99
CA MET A 288 13.33 -3.79 -8.90
C MET A 288 13.41 -3.32 -10.35
N LEU A 289 13.23 -2.03 -10.60
CA LEU A 289 13.31 -1.45 -11.94
C LEU A 289 14.71 -1.62 -12.57
N VAL A 290 15.77 -1.53 -11.76
CA VAL A 290 17.16 -1.73 -12.23
C VAL A 290 17.42 -3.17 -12.65
N VAL A 291 16.87 -4.16 -11.92
CA VAL A 291 17.11 -5.59 -12.23
C VAL A 291 16.14 -6.14 -13.28
N THR A 292 15.12 -5.38 -13.68
CA THR A 292 14.14 -5.75 -14.71
C THR A 292 14.05 -4.70 -15.83
N PRO A 293 15.17 -4.37 -16.50
CA PRO A 293 15.28 -3.19 -17.37
C PRO A 293 14.41 -3.27 -18.63
N SER A 294 14.08 -4.49 -19.09
CA SER A 294 13.33 -4.74 -20.33
C SER A 294 11.87 -5.12 -20.09
N ALA A 295 11.45 -5.20 -18.83
CA ALA A 295 10.10 -5.64 -18.50
C ALA A 295 9.04 -4.56 -18.72
N THR A 296 7.83 -5.00 -19.07
CA THR A 296 6.62 -4.20 -18.91
C THR A 296 6.16 -4.28 -17.44
N HIS A 297 5.95 -3.13 -16.80
CA HIS A 297 5.49 -3.07 -15.42
C HIS A 297 3.99 -2.89 -15.34
N HIS A 298 3.29 -3.92 -14.87
CA HIS A 298 1.85 -3.90 -14.60
C HIS A 298 1.61 -3.37 -13.19
N ILE A 299 0.99 -2.21 -13.09
CA ILE A 299 0.73 -1.51 -11.83
C ILE A 299 -0.65 -1.92 -11.34
N CYS A 300 -0.70 -2.88 -10.42
CA CYS A 300 -1.92 -3.55 -9.97
C CYS A 300 -2.25 -3.23 -8.49
N PHE A 301 -1.85 -2.06 -7.99
CA PHE A 301 -2.22 -1.61 -6.64
C PHE A 301 -3.73 -1.41 -6.49
N ASP A 302 -4.21 -1.40 -5.25
CA ASP A 302 -5.61 -1.27 -4.89
C ASP A 302 -6.31 -0.10 -5.60
N ASN A 303 -7.63 -0.20 -5.77
CA ASN A 303 -8.44 0.84 -6.39
C ASN A 303 -8.99 1.83 -5.34
N ASP A 304 -8.12 2.24 -4.41
CA ASP A 304 -8.41 3.29 -3.43
C ASP A 304 -7.44 4.46 -3.56
N LEU A 305 -7.53 5.44 -2.67
CA LEU A 305 -6.67 6.62 -2.69
C LEU A 305 -5.20 6.25 -2.50
N ALA A 306 -4.90 5.32 -1.58
CA ALA A 306 -3.54 4.88 -1.31
C ALA A 306 -2.93 4.16 -2.52
N GLY A 307 -3.64 3.19 -3.12
CA GLY A 307 -3.17 2.46 -4.29
C GLY A 307 -2.99 3.34 -5.53
N ARG A 308 -3.78 4.41 -5.66
CA ARG A 308 -3.58 5.42 -6.72
C ARG A 308 -2.29 6.22 -6.49
N GLN A 309 -2.03 6.64 -5.24
CA GLN A 309 -0.79 7.32 -4.88
C GLN A 309 0.42 6.42 -5.12
N PHE A 310 0.37 5.15 -4.73
CA PHE A 310 1.42 4.17 -4.98
C PHE A 310 1.68 3.98 -6.48
N SER A 311 0.62 4.00 -7.28
CA SER A 311 0.73 3.93 -8.74
C SER A 311 1.47 5.13 -9.32
N GLU A 312 1.17 6.35 -8.86
CA GLU A 312 1.87 7.56 -9.32
C GLU A 312 3.33 7.57 -8.87
N ASN A 313 3.63 7.10 -7.66
CA ASN A 313 5.00 6.97 -7.16
C ASN A 313 5.83 6.01 -8.03
N LEU A 314 5.27 4.83 -8.37
CA LEU A 314 5.97 3.86 -9.22
C LEU A 314 6.18 4.40 -10.64
N LYS A 315 5.17 5.06 -11.22
CA LYS A 315 5.31 5.74 -12.51
C LYS A 315 6.42 6.80 -12.48
N GLY A 316 6.50 7.57 -11.39
CA GLY A 316 7.56 8.56 -11.17
C GLY A 316 8.94 7.92 -11.20
N GLU A 317 9.14 6.78 -10.51
CA GLU A 317 10.41 6.07 -10.50
C GLU A 317 10.76 5.45 -11.86
N ILE A 318 9.79 4.86 -12.58
CA ILE A 318 9.98 4.38 -13.95
C ILE A 318 10.52 5.50 -14.83
N HIS A 319 9.94 6.70 -14.73
CA HIS A 319 10.40 7.84 -15.51
C HIS A 319 11.77 8.35 -15.08
N ARG A 320 12.04 8.36 -13.79
CA ARG A 320 13.36 8.76 -13.26
C ARG A 320 14.46 7.86 -13.81
N ILE A 321 14.26 6.54 -13.79
CA ILE A 321 15.24 5.58 -14.30
C ILE A 321 15.40 5.72 -15.81
N ALA A 322 14.30 5.85 -16.56
CA ALA A 322 14.35 6.10 -17.99
C ALA A 322 15.14 7.38 -18.31
N LEU A 323 14.94 8.46 -17.55
CA LEU A 323 15.69 9.70 -17.70
C LEU A 323 17.18 9.55 -17.35
N SER A 324 17.51 8.78 -16.31
CA SER A 324 18.89 8.56 -15.90
C SER A 324 19.68 7.68 -16.88
N SER A 325 18.99 6.75 -17.56
CA SER A 325 19.58 5.87 -18.57
C SER A 325 19.60 6.47 -19.98
N ALA A 326 18.84 7.56 -20.20
CA ALA A 326 18.74 8.21 -21.49
C ALA A 326 20.03 8.95 -21.84
N THR A 327 20.35 8.98 -23.15
CA THR A 327 21.43 9.82 -23.71
C THR A 327 20.99 11.28 -23.75
N VAL A 328 20.99 11.91 -22.58
CA VAL A 328 20.70 13.36 -22.47
C VAL A 328 21.96 14.14 -22.85
N THR A 329 21.82 15.12 -23.72
CA THR A 329 22.96 15.95 -24.13
C THR A 329 23.58 16.65 -22.92
N PRO A 330 24.91 16.89 -22.93
CA PRO A 330 25.59 17.56 -21.82
C PRO A 330 24.94 18.88 -21.37
N GLU A 331 24.39 19.65 -22.31
CA GLU A 331 23.74 20.93 -22.04
C GLU A 331 22.43 20.78 -21.29
N ARG A 332 21.77 19.61 -21.36
CA ARG A 332 20.47 19.34 -20.73
C ARG A 332 20.55 18.54 -19.44
N LYS A 333 21.70 17.90 -19.17
CA LYS A 333 21.94 17.16 -17.91
C LYS A 333 21.65 17.98 -16.66
N PRO A 334 22.00 19.29 -16.55
CA PRO A 334 21.72 20.08 -15.35
C PRO A 334 20.24 20.23 -15.02
N TYR A 335 19.34 19.98 -15.99
CA TYR A 335 17.90 20.08 -15.77
C TYR A 335 17.28 18.80 -15.18
N LEU A 336 17.97 17.65 -15.24
CA LEU A 336 17.43 16.37 -14.77
C LEU A 336 16.97 16.43 -13.32
N ASP A 337 17.77 17.02 -12.44
CA ASP A 337 17.45 17.16 -11.01
C ASP A 337 16.35 18.19 -10.73
N SER A 338 16.00 18.99 -11.73
CA SER A 338 15.00 20.04 -11.63
C SER A 338 13.63 19.62 -12.16
N ILE A 339 13.53 18.44 -12.81
CA ILE A 339 12.30 17.94 -13.41
C ILE A 339 11.50 17.16 -12.37
N PRO A 340 10.32 17.63 -11.93
CA PRO A 340 9.43 16.88 -11.07
C PRO A 340 8.78 15.77 -11.88
N LEU A 341 8.96 14.51 -11.46
CA LEU A 341 8.45 13.31 -12.12
C LEU A 341 7.23 12.71 -11.42
N SER A 342 7.06 13.05 -10.15
CA SER A 342 5.84 12.78 -9.38
C SER A 342 5.67 13.88 -8.35
N GLN A 343 4.50 14.00 -7.75
CA GLN A 343 4.19 15.05 -6.77
C GLN A 343 4.96 14.93 -5.46
N ASP A 344 5.34 13.71 -5.10
CA ASP A 344 6.03 13.43 -3.83
C ASP A 344 7.54 13.62 -3.92
N PHE A 345 8.08 13.75 -5.12
CA PHE A 345 9.46 14.16 -5.28
C PHE A 345 9.52 15.67 -5.00
N ALA A 346 10.31 15.98 -3.97
CA ALA A 346 10.63 17.34 -3.58
C ALA A 346 10.63 18.24 -4.82
N LYS A 347 9.82 19.26 -4.79
CA LYS A 347 9.66 20.23 -5.87
C LYS A 347 11.04 20.51 -6.44
N GLY A 348 11.35 19.81 -7.55
CA GLY A 348 12.57 20.09 -8.28
C GLY A 348 12.56 21.58 -8.49
N ASN A 349 13.68 22.22 -8.63
CA ASN A 349 13.74 23.67 -8.75
C ASN A 349 13.13 24.07 -10.10
N ILE A 350 11.76 24.04 -10.14
CA ILE A 350 10.94 24.30 -11.33
C ILE A 350 11.36 25.61 -11.99
N GLU A 351 11.81 26.58 -11.20
CA GLU A 351 12.28 27.87 -11.69
C GLU A 351 13.47 27.75 -12.64
N LYS A 352 14.23 26.67 -12.56
CA LYS A 352 15.34 26.39 -13.50
C LYS A 352 14.88 25.80 -14.83
N LEU A 353 13.66 25.31 -14.93
CA LEU A 353 13.14 24.72 -16.17
C LEU A 353 12.76 25.84 -17.17
N PRO A 354 12.74 25.53 -18.48
CA PRO A 354 12.16 26.43 -19.48
C PRO A 354 10.70 26.79 -19.15
N LYS A 355 10.32 28.04 -19.33
CA LYS A 355 8.96 28.53 -19.04
C LYS A 355 7.82 27.62 -19.55
N PRO A 356 7.86 27.09 -20.81
CA PRO A 356 6.79 26.20 -21.28
C PRO A 356 6.63 24.91 -20.45
N LEU A 357 7.72 24.38 -19.90
CA LEU A 357 7.67 23.21 -19.01
C LEU A 357 7.11 23.56 -17.64
N GLN A 358 7.53 24.73 -17.10
CA GLN A 358 6.99 25.25 -15.84
C GLN A 358 5.47 25.38 -15.91
N GLU A 359 4.96 26.03 -16.96
CA GLU A 359 3.51 26.25 -17.16
C GLU A 359 2.72 24.94 -17.26
N LYS A 360 3.25 23.95 -17.96
CA LYS A 360 2.61 22.63 -18.08
C LYS A 360 2.60 21.88 -16.75
N TYR A 361 3.71 21.96 -16.01
CA TYR A 361 3.77 21.34 -14.70
C TYR A 361 2.78 21.97 -13.72
N VAL A 362 2.73 23.29 -13.64
CA VAL A 362 1.80 24.01 -12.76
C VAL A 362 0.34 23.67 -13.07
N LYS A 363 -0.02 23.56 -14.36
CA LYS A 363 -1.37 23.13 -14.76
C LYS A 363 -1.68 21.71 -14.29
N TYR A 364 -0.73 20.81 -14.44
CA TYR A 364 -0.88 19.44 -13.97
C TYR A 364 -1.00 19.39 -12.44
N GLU A 365 -0.11 20.08 -11.71
CA GLU A 365 -0.12 20.13 -10.25
C GLU A 365 -1.46 20.65 -9.70
N ALA A 366 -1.96 21.75 -10.26
CA ALA A 366 -3.27 22.28 -9.86
C ALA A 366 -4.42 21.29 -10.10
N ALA A 367 -4.46 20.64 -11.26
CA ALA A 367 -5.49 19.63 -11.55
C ALA A 367 -5.39 18.39 -10.64
N TRP A 368 -4.18 18.02 -10.24
CA TRP A 368 -3.97 16.93 -9.28
C TRP A 368 -4.45 17.32 -7.88
N GLU A 369 -4.12 18.52 -7.39
CA GLU A 369 -4.57 19.00 -6.09
C GLU A 369 -6.10 19.06 -6.03
N GLU A 370 -6.74 19.51 -7.10
CA GLU A 370 -8.18 19.52 -7.24
C GLU A 370 -8.78 18.10 -7.23
N THR A 371 -8.18 17.16 -7.98
CA THR A 371 -8.59 15.75 -7.96
C THR A 371 -8.51 15.17 -6.56
N MET A 372 -7.43 15.45 -5.81
CA MET A 372 -7.27 14.98 -4.45
C MET A 372 -8.29 15.59 -3.49
N SER A 373 -8.58 16.89 -3.65
CA SER A 373 -9.59 17.60 -2.88
C SER A 373 -11.00 17.02 -3.13
N MET A 374 -11.37 16.80 -4.39
CA MET A 374 -12.66 16.21 -4.74
C MET A 374 -12.85 14.80 -4.17
N ARG A 375 -11.80 13.97 -4.21
CA ARG A 375 -11.83 12.60 -3.63
C ARG A 375 -11.96 12.58 -2.11
N GLN A 376 -11.45 13.61 -1.43
CA GLN A 376 -11.58 13.74 0.03
C GLN A 376 -12.93 14.33 0.44
N SER A 377 -13.63 14.97 -0.49
CA SER A 377 -14.93 15.56 -0.27
C SER A 377 -16.03 14.50 -0.45
N HIS A 378 -16.81 14.25 0.60
CA HIS A 378 -18.00 13.40 0.51
C HIS A 378 -19.17 14.04 -0.28
N LEU A 379 -18.98 15.25 -0.80
CA LEU A 379 -20.01 16.03 -1.52
C LEU A 379 -19.86 15.99 -3.04
N CYS A 380 -18.76 15.39 -3.56
CA CYS A 380 -18.53 15.31 -5.00
C CYS A 380 -19.13 14.03 -5.59
N TYR A 381 -19.79 14.15 -6.74
CA TYR A 381 -20.30 13.00 -7.50
C TYR A 381 -19.18 12.24 -8.17
N ASP A 382 -19.28 10.91 -8.22
CA ASP A 382 -18.27 10.02 -8.84
C ASP A 382 -18.00 10.37 -10.31
N GLY A 383 -19.00 10.88 -11.04
CA GLY A 383 -18.88 11.34 -12.41
C GLY A 383 -17.91 12.51 -12.54
N ASP A 384 -18.04 13.51 -11.69
CA ASP A 384 -17.21 14.72 -11.69
C ASP A 384 -15.77 14.38 -11.31
N ILE A 385 -15.60 13.50 -10.32
CA ILE A 385 -14.28 13.01 -9.92
C ILE A 385 -13.60 12.30 -11.10
N LYS A 386 -14.32 11.47 -11.83
CA LYS A 386 -13.78 10.74 -12.98
C LYS A 386 -13.40 11.67 -14.14
N GLU A 387 -14.17 12.72 -14.37
CA GLU A 387 -13.85 13.74 -15.37
C GLU A 387 -12.58 14.50 -14.99
N GLN A 388 -12.47 14.94 -13.73
CA GLN A 388 -11.28 15.61 -13.23
C GLN A 388 -10.05 14.70 -13.25
N GLU A 389 -10.20 13.41 -12.96
CA GLU A 389 -9.12 12.41 -13.11
C GLU A 389 -8.63 12.29 -14.55
N ASN A 390 -9.54 12.30 -15.51
CA ASN A 390 -9.19 12.24 -16.92
C ASN A 390 -8.44 13.50 -17.38
N LEU A 391 -8.88 14.67 -16.91
CA LEU A 391 -8.17 15.92 -17.14
C LEU A 391 -6.74 15.87 -16.56
N THR A 392 -6.60 15.44 -15.32
CA THR A 392 -5.29 15.31 -14.66
C THR A 392 -4.37 14.36 -15.41
N LYS A 393 -4.88 13.20 -15.85
CA LYS A 393 -4.11 12.25 -16.68
C LYS A 393 -3.67 12.85 -18.01
N LYS A 394 -4.54 13.64 -18.65
CA LYS A 394 -4.23 14.32 -19.92
C LYS A 394 -3.11 15.33 -19.71
N LEU A 395 -3.24 16.21 -18.72
CA LEU A 395 -2.23 17.25 -18.42
C LEU A 395 -0.86 16.64 -18.03
N TYR A 396 -0.87 15.55 -17.28
CA TYR A 396 0.34 14.82 -16.96
C TYR A 396 1.04 14.23 -18.20
N ARG A 397 0.27 13.68 -19.12
CA ARG A 397 0.79 13.18 -20.40
C ARG A 397 1.44 14.30 -21.21
N GLU A 398 0.75 15.43 -21.35
CA GLU A 398 1.25 16.61 -22.09
C GLU A 398 2.54 17.17 -21.47
N TYR A 399 2.61 17.23 -20.16
CA TYR A 399 3.83 17.61 -19.45
C TYR A 399 4.98 16.63 -19.73
N ARG A 400 4.75 15.34 -19.58
CA ARG A 400 5.76 14.30 -19.83
C ARG A 400 6.29 14.26 -21.25
N GLU A 401 5.41 14.40 -22.23
CA GLU A 401 5.80 14.49 -23.64
C GLU A 401 6.72 15.68 -23.85
N SER A 402 6.38 16.82 -23.29
CA SER A 402 7.22 18.02 -23.38
C SER A 402 8.58 17.88 -22.68
N VAL A 403 8.64 17.18 -21.56
CA VAL A 403 9.89 16.85 -20.88
C VAL A 403 10.76 15.94 -21.77
N ARG A 404 10.17 14.92 -22.38
CA ARG A 404 10.89 14.02 -23.31
C ARG A 404 11.44 14.78 -24.52
N ASP A 405 10.62 15.61 -25.16
CA ASP A 405 11.01 16.41 -26.30
C ASP A 405 12.15 17.38 -25.90
N PHE A 406 12.02 18.04 -24.76
CA PHE A 406 13.06 18.93 -24.26
C PHE A 406 14.37 18.19 -23.99
N LEU A 407 14.32 16.99 -23.43
CA LEU A 407 15.52 16.19 -23.14
C LEU A 407 16.05 15.42 -24.34
N GLY A 408 15.30 15.37 -25.45
CA GLY A 408 15.66 14.60 -26.65
C GLY A 408 15.63 13.10 -26.43
N ILE A 409 14.72 12.61 -25.57
CA ILE A 409 14.63 11.19 -25.22
C ILE A 409 13.81 10.43 -26.25
N ASP A 410 14.40 9.37 -26.80
CA ASP A 410 13.70 8.46 -27.68
C ASP A 410 12.58 7.69 -26.93
N SER A 411 11.35 7.84 -27.40
CA SER A 411 10.16 7.22 -26.80
C SER A 411 10.21 5.68 -26.79
N GLN A 412 10.99 5.06 -27.67
CA GLN A 412 11.14 3.60 -27.74
C GLN A 412 12.04 3.01 -26.64
N LYS A 413 12.80 3.84 -25.92
CA LYS A 413 13.70 3.41 -24.85
C LYS A 413 13.13 3.55 -23.45
N VAL A 414 11.88 3.95 -23.31
CA VAL A 414 11.24 4.11 -22.00
C VAL A 414 10.62 2.79 -21.56
N THR A 415 10.96 2.31 -20.38
CA THR A 415 10.29 1.17 -19.72
C THR A 415 8.78 1.32 -19.81
N SER A 416 8.10 0.33 -20.38
CA SER A 416 6.66 0.37 -20.53
C SER A 416 5.96 0.04 -19.21
N TYR A 417 4.79 0.65 -18.99
CA TYR A 417 3.93 0.29 -17.88
C TYR A 417 2.45 0.35 -18.26
N ILE A 418 1.67 -0.48 -17.59
CA ILE A 418 0.23 -0.60 -17.75
C ILE A 418 -0.40 -0.48 -16.36
N ARG A 419 -1.43 0.36 -16.20
CA ARG A 419 -2.20 0.41 -14.97
C ARG A 419 -3.41 -0.50 -15.08
N GLU A 420 -3.50 -1.45 -14.17
CA GLU A 420 -4.64 -2.36 -14.04
C GLU A 420 -5.31 -2.18 -12.69
N THR A 421 -6.62 -2.28 -12.64
CA THR A 421 -7.41 -2.11 -11.42
C THR A 421 -8.48 -3.19 -11.35
N PRO A 422 -8.80 -3.69 -10.16
CA PRO A 422 -9.92 -4.60 -9.99
C PRO A 422 -11.21 -3.92 -10.52
N GLN A 423 -12.01 -4.69 -11.23
CA GLN A 423 -13.28 -4.22 -11.77
C GLN A 423 -14.39 -4.23 -10.71
N ARG A 424 -14.25 -5.10 -9.72
CA ARG A 424 -15.22 -5.32 -8.64
C ARG A 424 -14.53 -5.32 -7.29
N GLY A 425 -14.85 -4.34 -6.48
CA GLY A 425 -14.24 -4.21 -5.16
C GLY A 425 -13.04 -3.27 -5.13
N LYS A 426 -12.42 -3.20 -3.96
CA LYS A 426 -11.30 -2.33 -3.67
C LYS A 426 -9.97 -2.93 -4.13
N ASP A 427 -9.80 -4.25 -3.93
CA ASP A 427 -8.58 -4.98 -4.21
C ASP A 427 -8.89 -6.29 -4.98
N TRP A 428 -7.84 -6.95 -5.47
CA TRP A 428 -7.96 -8.16 -6.28
C TRP A 428 -8.51 -9.35 -5.48
N ASN A 429 -8.23 -9.39 -4.18
CA ASN A 429 -8.74 -10.46 -3.33
C ASN A 429 -10.25 -10.30 -3.08
N GLU A 430 -10.74 -9.08 -2.92
CA GLU A 430 -12.17 -8.80 -2.84
C GLU A 430 -12.89 -9.19 -4.14
N GLN A 431 -12.28 -8.94 -5.30
CA GLN A 431 -12.87 -9.36 -6.58
C GLN A 431 -13.01 -10.89 -6.66
N VAL A 432 -11.97 -11.65 -6.27
CA VAL A 432 -12.06 -13.13 -6.23
C VAL A 432 -13.22 -13.60 -5.36
N LEU A 433 -13.35 -13.03 -4.17
CA LEU A 433 -14.42 -13.43 -3.23
C LEU A 433 -15.80 -13.12 -3.78
N ARG A 434 -16.00 -11.97 -4.41
CA ARG A 434 -17.28 -11.61 -5.03
C ARG A 434 -17.64 -12.51 -6.21
N GLU A 435 -16.68 -12.82 -7.08
CA GLU A 435 -16.92 -13.72 -8.22
C GLU A 435 -17.24 -15.15 -7.76
N GLN A 436 -16.60 -15.62 -6.68
CA GLN A 436 -16.94 -16.92 -6.09
C GLN A 436 -18.34 -16.93 -5.47
N GLU A 437 -18.72 -15.86 -4.76
CA GLU A 437 -20.06 -15.74 -4.18
C GLU A 437 -21.14 -15.73 -5.27
N GLU A 438 -20.94 -14.99 -6.36
CA GLU A 438 -21.87 -14.97 -7.50
C GLU A 438 -21.97 -16.34 -8.17
N SER A 439 -20.83 -17.03 -8.33
CA SER A 439 -20.81 -18.37 -8.91
C SER A 439 -21.56 -19.40 -8.04
N LEU A 440 -21.43 -19.28 -6.73
CA LEU A 440 -22.18 -20.15 -5.79
C LEU A 440 -23.68 -19.89 -5.86
N LYS A 441 -24.11 -18.62 -5.86
CA LYS A 441 -25.52 -18.25 -5.99
C LYS A 441 -26.13 -18.77 -7.31
N ALA A 442 -25.41 -18.57 -8.41
CA ALA A 442 -25.84 -19.08 -9.71
C ALA A 442 -25.95 -20.61 -9.74
N ALA A 443 -25.05 -21.34 -9.07
CA ALA A 443 -25.12 -22.78 -8.97
C ALA A 443 -26.32 -23.22 -8.12
N GLU A 444 -26.61 -22.54 -7.01
CA GLU A 444 -27.79 -22.82 -6.15
C GLU A 444 -29.10 -22.57 -6.90
N GLU A 445 -29.21 -21.48 -7.68
CA GLU A 445 -30.40 -21.20 -8.50
C GLU A 445 -30.61 -22.26 -9.57
N VAL A 446 -29.55 -22.77 -10.20
CA VAL A 446 -29.66 -23.87 -11.19
C VAL A 446 -30.08 -25.16 -10.53
N GLU A 447 -29.59 -25.48 -9.34
CA GLU A 447 -29.96 -26.68 -8.60
C GLU A 447 -31.42 -26.63 -8.11
N GLU A 448 -31.86 -25.43 -7.66
CA GLU A 448 -33.24 -25.19 -7.27
C GLU A 448 -34.21 -25.35 -8.48
N THR A 449 -33.81 -24.78 -9.62
CA THR A 449 -34.59 -24.89 -10.86
C THR A 449 -34.66 -26.36 -11.35
N ARG A 450 -33.57 -27.11 -11.20
CA ARG A 450 -33.56 -28.57 -11.52
C ARG A 450 -34.44 -29.40 -10.57
N SER A 451 -34.42 -29.08 -9.29
CA SER A 451 -35.24 -29.79 -8.31
C SER A 451 -36.74 -29.54 -8.55
N VAL A 452 -37.10 -28.32 -8.92
CA VAL A 452 -38.50 -27.99 -9.30
C VAL A 452 -38.90 -28.68 -10.61
N ALA A 453 -38.00 -28.75 -11.61
CA ALA A 453 -38.27 -29.40 -12.89
C ALA A 453 -38.36 -30.94 -12.77
N SER A 454 -37.61 -31.55 -11.82
CA SER A 454 -37.64 -33.00 -11.57
C SER A 454 -38.81 -33.46 -10.66
N GLY A 455 -39.48 -32.51 -9.99
CA GLY A 455 -40.67 -32.76 -9.16
C GLY A 455 -42.00 -32.68 -9.92
N ILE A 456 -41.98 -32.41 -11.22
CA ILE A 456 -43.18 -32.41 -12.07
C ILE A 456 -43.18 -33.66 -12.91
N ASP A 457 -43.68 -34.77 -12.34
CA ASP A 457 -44.12 -35.95 -13.12
C ASP A 457 -45.54 -35.67 -13.61
N LEU A 458 -45.67 -35.47 -14.91
CA LEU A 458 -46.98 -35.39 -15.57
C LEU A 458 -47.41 -36.78 -15.91
N ASP A 459 -48.29 -37.37 -15.09
CA ASP A 459 -48.98 -38.57 -15.48
C ASP A 459 -49.94 -38.30 -16.65
N ALA A 460 -50.10 -39.33 -17.49
CA ALA A 460 -50.84 -39.26 -18.75
C ALA A 460 -52.32 -38.87 -18.61
N ASP A 461 -52.82 -38.71 -17.38
CA ASP A 461 -54.23 -38.42 -17.04
C ASP A 461 -54.44 -37.04 -16.39
N GLY A 462 -53.37 -36.22 -16.25
CA GLY A 462 -53.50 -34.79 -15.87
C GLY A 462 -53.71 -34.47 -14.38
N ASP A 463 -53.51 -35.42 -13.49
CA ASP A 463 -53.60 -35.21 -12.04
C ASP A 463 -52.21 -34.98 -11.43
N ILE A 464 -52.06 -33.95 -10.59
CA ILE A 464 -50.81 -33.57 -9.90
C ILE A 464 -50.76 -34.25 -8.54
N GLU A 465 -50.00 -35.36 -8.39
CA GLU A 465 -49.66 -35.91 -7.06
C GLU A 465 -48.39 -35.23 -6.50
N VAL A 466 -48.50 -34.54 -5.38
CA VAL A 466 -47.39 -33.99 -4.60
C VAL A 466 -46.89 -35.06 -3.63
N ASN A 467 -45.70 -35.58 -3.82
CA ASN A 467 -45.11 -36.61 -2.99
C ASN A 467 -44.48 -36.02 -1.72
N GLU A 468 -45.13 -36.20 -0.57
CA GLU A 468 -44.75 -35.68 0.76
C GLU A 468 -43.51 -36.32 1.42
N SER A 469 -42.69 -37.08 0.69
CA SER A 469 -41.63 -37.91 1.30
C SER A 469 -40.25 -37.29 1.42
N GLU A 470 -40.00 -36.04 0.95
CA GLU A 470 -38.65 -35.41 0.96
C GLU A 470 -38.39 -34.39 2.06
N GLU A 471 -39.38 -34.01 2.84
CA GLU A 471 -39.17 -32.98 3.90
C GLU A 471 -38.31 -33.44 5.09
N LYS A 472 -38.00 -34.74 5.21
CA LYS A 472 -37.23 -35.30 6.32
C LYS A 472 -35.72 -35.43 6.12
N LYS A 473 -35.15 -35.08 4.95
CA LYS A 473 -33.71 -35.18 4.69
C LYS A 473 -32.93 -33.83 4.85
N ARG A 474 -33.61 -32.71 5.02
CA ARG A 474 -32.98 -31.36 5.10
C ARG A 474 -32.42 -30.97 6.47
N VAL A 475 -32.55 -31.80 7.53
CA VAL A 475 -32.15 -31.40 8.90
C VAL A 475 -30.74 -31.87 9.31
N HIS A 476 -29.99 -32.55 8.47
CA HIS A 476 -28.74 -33.23 8.93
C HIS A 476 -27.43 -32.67 8.34
N PHE A 477 -27.41 -31.57 7.59
CA PHE A 477 -26.17 -31.05 6.98
C PHE A 477 -25.59 -29.74 7.58
N ASN A 478 -26.19 -29.22 8.64
CA ASN A 478 -25.73 -27.94 9.27
C ASN A 478 -25.04 -28.12 10.63
N LYS A 479 -24.45 -29.30 10.92
CA LYS A 479 -23.57 -29.46 12.10
C LYS A 479 -22.42 -30.42 11.77
N ARG A 480 -21.37 -29.88 11.13
CA ARG A 480 -19.99 -30.38 11.32
C ARG A 480 -18.99 -29.32 10.93
#